data_41f108e3f7bde8abba5f7e1ef0e905e2
#
_entry.id   41f108e3f7bde8abba5f7e1ef0e905e2
#
_cell.length_a   1.000
_cell.length_b   1.000
_cell.length_c   1.000
_cell.angle_alpha   90.00
_cell.angle_beta   90.00
_cell.angle_gamma   90.00
#
_symmetry.space_group_name_H-M   'P 1'
#
loop_
_entity.id
_entity.type
_entity.pdbx_description
1 polymer ?
#
loop_
_entity_poly.entity_id
_entity_poly.type
_entity_poly.pdbx_seq_one_letter_code
_entity_poly.pdbx_strand_id
1 'polypeptide(L)'
;MLATILKSKTATEVSIRIMDTFVKMRHYINYNEQLLPRKDFLLEEKVDNNTKRIDELFDKFNPKIITRNSIFFQNDIYDAYSVLLEIFNIAKEEIIIIDNYIGKVLLDELRNINKKIIVISSNISEVLKNKYLKQYNNVSFINNNSYHDRFIIIDRKRVFHCGASFKDLGKKCFGINEIANKIESDKLIVDVIKNCSIDN
;
A
#
# COMPACT_ATOMS: atom_id res chain seq x y z
N MET A 1 -15.79 -44.86 42.05
CA MET A 1 -16.19 -46.23 42.45
C MET A 1 -15.81 -46.59 43.90
N LEU A 2 -14.83 -46.00 44.55
CA LEU A 2 -14.47 -46.26 45.96
C LEU A 2 -15.54 -45.84 46.97
N ALA A 3 -16.32 -44.79 46.70
CA ALA A 3 -17.34 -44.24 47.62
C ALA A 3 -18.57 -45.17 47.83
N THR A 4 -18.78 -46.19 46.99
CA THR A 4 -19.88 -47.13 47.09
C THR A 4 -19.57 -48.40 47.91
N ILE A 5 -18.30 -48.53 48.33
CA ILE A 5 -17.83 -49.72 49.08
C ILE A 5 -17.95 -49.55 50.58
N LEU A 6 -18.03 -48.32 51.08
CA LEU A 6 -18.11 -47.99 52.50
C LEU A 6 -19.57 -48.02 52.96
N LYS A 7 -19.91 -48.98 53.84
CA LYS A 7 -21.27 -49.23 54.37
C LYS A 7 -21.63 -48.43 55.62
N SER A 8 -20.91 -47.41 55.99
CA SER A 8 -21.27 -46.55 57.12
C SER A 8 -22.24 -45.45 56.69
N LYS A 9 -23.10 -44.98 57.59
CA LYS A 9 -24.08 -43.93 57.35
C LYS A 9 -23.38 -42.61 56.84
N THR A 10 -22.24 -42.27 57.44
CA THR A 10 -21.45 -41.12 57.08
C THR A 10 -20.82 -41.26 55.68
N ALA A 11 -20.37 -42.48 55.29
CA ALA A 11 -19.83 -42.73 53.98
C ALA A 11 -20.90 -42.62 52.87
N THR A 12 -22.12 -43.02 53.17
CA THR A 12 -23.25 -42.87 52.23
C THR A 12 -23.63 -41.39 52.04
N GLU A 13 -23.68 -40.60 53.13
CA GLU A 13 -23.95 -39.18 53.05
C GLU A 13 -22.86 -38.42 52.26
N VAL A 14 -21.60 -38.75 52.46
CA VAL A 14 -20.49 -38.18 51.71
C VAL A 14 -20.57 -38.57 50.23
N SER A 15 -20.89 -39.82 49.92
CA SER A 15 -21.07 -40.30 48.53
C SER A 15 -22.17 -39.55 47.79
N ILE A 16 -23.33 -39.33 48.47
CA ILE A 16 -24.43 -38.57 47.89
C ILE A 16 -23.98 -37.14 47.58
N ARG A 17 -23.30 -36.48 48.54
CA ARG A 17 -22.80 -35.10 48.32
C ARG A 17 -21.80 -35.01 47.18
N ILE A 18 -20.93 -35.97 47.03
CA ILE A 18 -19.97 -36.06 45.91
C ILE A 18 -20.72 -36.21 44.59
N MET A 19 -21.71 -37.11 44.53
CA MET A 19 -22.51 -37.32 43.32
C MET A 19 -23.31 -36.06 42.96
N ASP A 20 -23.96 -35.41 43.91
CA ASP A 20 -24.68 -34.18 43.66
C ASP A 20 -23.78 -33.05 43.16
N THR A 21 -22.61 -32.93 43.77
CA THR A 21 -21.60 -31.94 43.34
C THR A 21 -21.12 -32.24 41.93
N PHE A 22 -20.86 -33.51 41.63
CA PHE A 22 -20.45 -33.94 40.30
C PHE A 22 -21.52 -33.65 39.24
N VAL A 23 -22.79 -33.93 39.52
CA VAL A 23 -23.91 -33.64 38.64
C VAL A 23 -24.02 -32.13 38.40
N LYS A 24 -23.95 -31.30 39.45
CA LYS A 24 -23.97 -29.83 39.35
C LYS A 24 -22.80 -29.31 38.48
N MET A 25 -21.60 -29.82 38.71
CA MET A 25 -20.40 -29.46 37.99
C MET A 25 -20.53 -29.86 36.49
N ARG A 26 -21.05 -31.04 36.19
CA ARG A 26 -21.32 -31.49 34.82
C ARG A 26 -22.33 -30.59 34.11
N HIS A 27 -23.42 -30.22 34.79
CA HIS A 27 -24.40 -29.26 34.24
C HIS A 27 -23.77 -27.89 33.99
N TYR A 28 -22.93 -27.40 34.88
CA TYR A 28 -22.23 -26.14 34.71
C TYR A 28 -21.25 -26.17 33.53
N ILE A 29 -20.48 -27.25 33.36
CA ILE A 29 -19.57 -27.44 32.24
C ILE A 29 -20.34 -27.46 30.92
N ASN A 30 -21.37 -28.32 30.82
CA ASN A 30 -22.18 -28.42 29.58
C ASN A 30 -22.86 -27.09 29.22
N TYR A 31 -23.33 -26.33 30.20
CA TYR A 31 -23.91 -25.00 29.96
C TYR A 31 -22.86 -24.01 29.43
N ASN A 32 -21.67 -24.01 29.99
CA ASN A 32 -20.60 -23.14 29.52
C ASN A 32 -20.02 -23.58 28.18
N GLU A 33 -19.89 -24.87 27.92
CA GLU A 33 -19.47 -25.40 26.61
C GLU A 33 -20.43 -25.01 25.47
N GLN A 34 -21.70 -24.86 25.76
CA GLN A 34 -22.66 -24.36 24.78
C GLN A 34 -22.62 -22.84 24.57
N LEU A 35 -22.16 -22.09 25.59
CA LEU A 35 -22.08 -20.62 25.52
C LEU A 35 -20.73 -20.11 24.97
N LEU A 36 -19.64 -20.87 25.19
CA LEU A 36 -18.32 -20.49 24.73
C LEU A 36 -18.23 -20.29 23.20
N PRO A 37 -18.67 -21.25 22.35
CA PRO A 37 -18.60 -21.08 20.91
C PRO A 37 -19.38 -19.87 20.40
N ARG A 38 -20.51 -19.56 21.05
CA ARG A 38 -21.34 -18.39 20.69
C ARG A 38 -20.69 -17.06 21.10
N LYS A 39 -19.99 -17.04 22.25
CA LYS A 39 -19.22 -15.86 22.68
C LYS A 39 -18.00 -15.65 21.80
N ASP A 40 -17.31 -16.71 21.45
CA ASP A 40 -16.14 -16.64 20.58
C ASP A 40 -16.53 -16.16 19.19
N PHE A 41 -17.58 -16.68 18.60
CA PHE A 41 -18.13 -16.21 17.32
C PHE A 41 -18.50 -14.72 17.35
N LEU A 42 -19.18 -14.26 18.40
CA LEU A 42 -19.52 -12.83 18.55
C LEU A 42 -18.31 -11.94 18.80
N LEU A 43 -17.25 -12.48 19.40
CA LEU A 43 -16.00 -11.76 19.58
C LEU A 43 -15.23 -11.69 18.26
N GLU A 44 -15.14 -12.76 17.51
CA GLU A 44 -14.54 -12.80 16.18
C GLU A 44 -15.24 -11.80 15.24
N GLU A 45 -16.58 -11.81 15.18
CA GLU A 45 -17.35 -10.86 14.38
C GLU A 45 -17.06 -9.39 14.79
N LYS A 46 -16.96 -9.12 16.11
CA LYS A 46 -16.60 -7.78 16.59
C LYS A 46 -15.15 -7.40 16.24
N VAL A 47 -14.22 -8.33 16.34
CA VAL A 47 -12.82 -8.11 15.97
C VAL A 47 -12.73 -7.81 14.48
N ASP A 48 -13.38 -8.60 13.63
CA ASP A 48 -13.41 -8.38 12.19
C ASP A 48 -14.03 -7.03 11.81
N ASN A 49 -15.16 -6.68 12.44
CA ASN A 49 -15.79 -5.38 12.21
C ASN A 49 -14.90 -4.22 12.69
N ASN A 50 -14.22 -4.36 13.84
CA ASN A 50 -13.29 -3.35 14.32
C ASN A 50 -12.06 -3.24 13.43
N THR A 51 -11.53 -4.36 12.94
CA THR A 51 -10.41 -4.37 12.00
C THR A 51 -10.78 -3.64 10.72
N LYS A 52 -11.95 -3.94 10.11
CA LYS A 52 -12.44 -3.21 8.94
C LYS A 52 -12.60 -1.71 9.18
N ARG A 53 -13.16 -1.33 10.33
CA ARG A 53 -13.31 0.09 10.71
C ARG A 53 -11.96 0.77 10.96
N ILE A 54 -11.00 0.05 11.51
CA ILE A 54 -9.64 0.53 11.69
C ILE A 54 -8.98 0.72 10.33
N ASP A 55 -9.10 -0.24 9.42
CA ASP A 55 -8.58 -0.13 8.06
C ASP A 55 -9.23 1.04 7.30
N GLU A 56 -10.54 1.22 7.41
CA GLU A 56 -11.23 2.38 6.85
C GLU A 56 -10.79 3.71 7.47
N LEU A 57 -10.49 3.72 8.77
CA LEU A 57 -9.93 4.90 9.44
C LEU A 57 -8.49 5.12 9.01
N PHE A 58 -7.66 4.07 8.93
CA PHE A 58 -6.31 4.17 8.39
C PHE A 58 -6.30 4.65 6.95
N ASP A 59 -7.25 4.23 6.12
CA ASP A 59 -7.40 4.75 4.75
C ASP A 59 -7.83 6.24 4.72
N LYS A 60 -8.61 6.68 5.71
CA LYS A 60 -9.05 8.07 5.85
C LYS A 60 -8.02 8.97 6.54
N PHE A 61 -7.31 8.46 7.57
CA PHE A 61 -6.33 9.21 8.37
C PHE A 61 -4.89 8.95 7.95
N ASN A 62 -4.67 7.89 7.22
CA ASN A 62 -3.49 7.63 6.46
C ASN A 62 -3.90 7.60 4.97
N PRO A 63 -4.27 8.71 4.38
CA PRO A 63 -3.77 8.84 3.07
C PRO A 63 -2.30 8.50 3.30
N LYS A 64 -1.66 7.66 2.50
CA LYS A 64 -0.22 7.76 2.27
C LYS A 64 -0.06 9.19 1.77
N ILE A 65 -0.02 10.13 2.70
CA ILE A 65 0.26 11.52 2.45
C ILE A 65 1.75 11.49 2.18
N ILE A 66 2.06 11.18 0.96
CA ILE A 66 3.16 11.87 0.35
C ILE A 66 2.79 13.31 0.60
N THR A 67 3.55 13.94 1.49
CA THR A 67 3.37 15.33 1.80
C THR A 67 3.19 16.03 0.46
N ARG A 68 2.02 16.61 0.24
CA ARG A 68 1.64 17.20 -1.06
C ARG A 68 2.70 18.16 -1.58
N ASN A 69 3.61 18.58 -0.72
CA ASN A 69 4.74 19.45 -0.99
C ASN A 69 5.93 18.98 -0.17
N SER A 70 6.95 18.46 -0.81
CA SER A 70 8.23 18.11 -0.19
C SER A 70 9.33 18.98 -0.79
N ILE A 71 10.16 19.57 0.06
CA ILE A 71 11.35 20.29 -0.34
C ILE A 71 12.55 19.49 0.15
N PHE A 72 13.47 19.21 -0.75
CA PHE A 72 14.72 18.52 -0.48
C PHE A 72 15.88 19.50 -0.60
N PHE A 73 16.79 19.45 0.34
CA PHE A 73 18.00 20.27 0.31
C PHE A 73 19.15 19.54 -0.36
N GLN A 74 20.24 20.22 -0.56
CA GLN A 74 21.44 19.63 -1.15
C GLN A 74 21.91 18.44 -0.30
N ASN A 75 22.13 17.31 -0.95
CA ASN A 75 22.53 16.01 -0.41
C ASN A 75 21.40 15.17 0.24
N ASP A 76 20.14 15.58 0.20
CA ASP A 76 18.98 14.77 0.61
C ASP A 76 18.63 13.71 -0.47
N ILE A 77 19.67 12.98 -0.93
CA ILE A 77 19.53 12.06 -2.07
C ILE A 77 18.64 10.88 -1.71
N TYR A 78 18.87 10.26 -0.56
CA TYR A 78 18.11 9.07 -0.14
C TYR A 78 16.63 9.42 0.11
N ASP A 79 16.36 10.51 0.79
CA ASP A 79 14.99 10.94 1.12
C ASP A 79 14.21 11.31 -0.15
N ALA A 80 14.87 11.97 -1.11
CA ALA A 80 14.26 12.30 -2.39
C ALA A 80 13.89 11.04 -3.20
N TYR A 81 14.76 10.03 -3.23
CA TYR A 81 14.46 8.75 -3.86
C TYR A 81 13.38 7.96 -3.12
N SER A 82 13.35 8.00 -1.79
CA SER A 82 12.32 7.36 -0.99
C SER A 82 10.94 7.92 -1.34
N VAL A 83 10.79 9.25 -1.41
CA VAL A 83 9.53 9.89 -1.81
C VAL A 83 9.17 9.56 -3.26
N LEU A 84 10.13 9.50 -4.17
CA LEU A 84 9.87 9.08 -5.55
C LEU A 84 9.30 7.67 -5.62
N LEU A 85 9.88 6.72 -4.90
CA LEU A 85 9.40 5.34 -4.84
C LEU A 85 8.02 5.24 -4.17
N GLU A 86 7.76 6.05 -3.15
CA GLU A 86 6.42 6.14 -2.55
C GLU A 86 5.38 6.64 -3.57
N ILE A 87 5.72 7.63 -4.41
CA ILE A 87 4.85 8.10 -5.48
C ILE A 87 4.56 6.96 -6.48
N PHE A 88 5.57 6.20 -6.89
CA PHE A 88 5.37 5.07 -7.78
C PHE A 88 4.50 3.96 -7.16
N ASN A 89 4.63 3.74 -5.85
CA ASN A 89 3.85 2.74 -5.12
C ASN A 89 2.36 3.09 -4.98
N ILE A 90 1.97 4.37 -5.17
CA ILE A 90 0.55 4.76 -5.19
C ILE A 90 -0.16 4.20 -6.43
N ALA A 91 0.55 4.03 -7.54
CA ALA A 91 -0.03 3.56 -8.78
C ALA A 91 -0.68 2.19 -8.62
N LYS A 92 -1.89 2.06 -9.15
CA LYS A 92 -2.62 0.79 -9.25
C LYS A 92 -2.42 0.14 -10.61
N GLU A 93 -2.42 0.95 -11.67
CA GLU A 93 -2.43 0.50 -13.05
C GLU A 93 -1.30 1.08 -13.89
N GLU A 94 -1.13 2.41 -13.90
CA GLU A 94 -0.25 3.10 -14.84
C GLU A 94 0.54 4.23 -14.19
N ILE A 95 1.79 4.39 -14.65
CA ILE A 95 2.66 5.51 -14.31
C ILE A 95 3.14 6.17 -15.61
N ILE A 96 2.93 7.48 -15.76
CA ILE A 96 3.50 8.25 -16.85
C ILE A 96 4.57 9.17 -16.25
N ILE A 97 5.78 9.08 -16.77
CA ILE A 97 6.94 9.87 -16.31
C ILE A 97 7.39 10.77 -17.45
N ILE A 98 7.46 12.05 -17.17
CA ILE A 98 7.93 13.07 -18.11
C ILE A 98 9.23 13.65 -17.57
N ASP A 99 10.34 13.38 -18.24
CA ASP A 99 11.64 14.01 -17.95
C ASP A 99 12.53 13.90 -19.20
N ASN A 100 13.01 15.02 -19.68
CA ASN A 100 13.88 15.06 -20.87
C ASN A 100 15.25 14.40 -20.66
N TYR A 101 15.66 14.09 -19.43
CA TYR A 101 16.99 13.58 -19.12
C TYR A 101 16.96 12.30 -18.28
N ILE A 102 16.30 11.27 -18.80
CA ILE A 102 16.22 9.96 -18.13
C ILE A 102 17.60 9.27 -18.13
N GLY A 103 18.01 8.81 -16.96
CA GLY A 103 19.25 8.09 -16.75
C GLY A 103 19.06 6.66 -16.25
N LYS A 104 20.19 5.93 -16.16
CA LYS A 104 20.21 4.54 -15.68
C LYS A 104 19.61 4.39 -14.28
N VAL A 105 19.88 5.36 -13.40
CA VAL A 105 19.41 5.30 -11.99
C VAL A 105 17.88 5.18 -11.91
N LEU A 106 17.15 6.00 -12.66
CA LEU A 106 15.69 5.89 -12.69
C LEU A 106 15.23 4.53 -13.26
N LEU A 107 15.86 4.07 -14.35
CA LEU A 107 15.50 2.78 -14.97
C LEU A 107 15.77 1.60 -14.03
N ASP A 108 16.80 1.66 -13.19
CA ASP A 108 17.07 0.65 -12.17
C ASP A 108 15.96 0.57 -11.13
N GLU A 109 15.33 1.69 -10.78
CA GLU A 109 14.15 1.70 -9.89
C GLU A 109 12.88 1.16 -10.59
N LEU A 110 12.68 1.53 -11.86
CA LEU A 110 11.49 1.14 -12.62
C LEU A 110 11.43 -0.36 -12.93
N ARG A 111 12.58 -1.05 -13.01
CA ARG A 111 12.62 -2.50 -13.36
C ARG A 111 11.84 -3.40 -12.40
N ASN A 112 11.69 -2.99 -11.14
CA ASN A 112 11.01 -3.76 -10.09
C ASN A 112 9.52 -3.41 -9.95
N ILE A 113 9.03 -2.45 -10.76
CA ILE A 113 7.64 -2.00 -10.70
C ILE A 113 6.80 -2.84 -11.67
N ASN A 114 5.87 -3.61 -11.13
CA ASN A 114 4.95 -4.44 -11.91
C ASN A 114 3.68 -3.66 -12.28
N LYS A 115 3.86 -2.56 -13.02
CA LYS A 115 2.80 -1.69 -13.55
C LYS A 115 3.15 -1.29 -14.97
N LYS A 116 2.17 -0.82 -15.74
CA LYS A 116 2.41 -0.18 -17.03
C LYS A 116 3.11 1.15 -16.80
N ILE A 117 4.27 1.35 -17.40
CA ILE A 117 5.05 2.59 -17.26
C ILE A 117 5.27 3.19 -18.63
N ILE A 118 4.98 4.47 -18.77
CA ILE A 118 5.23 5.25 -19.97
C ILE A 118 6.26 6.32 -19.62
N VAL A 119 7.38 6.32 -20.30
CA VAL A 119 8.45 7.31 -20.14
C VAL A 119 8.47 8.22 -21.36
N ILE A 120 8.23 9.50 -21.15
CA ILE A 120 8.26 10.55 -22.16
C ILE A 120 9.56 11.32 -21.97
N SER A 121 10.46 11.23 -22.93
CA SER A 121 11.82 11.82 -22.85
C SER A 121 12.37 12.09 -24.23
N SER A 122 13.02 13.23 -24.40
CA SER A 122 13.69 13.58 -25.68
C SER A 122 15.19 13.21 -25.70
N ASN A 123 15.83 13.03 -24.55
CA ASN A 123 17.28 12.87 -24.44
C ASN A 123 17.69 11.59 -23.68
N ILE A 124 16.97 10.51 -23.87
CA ILE A 124 17.40 9.21 -23.39
C ILE A 124 18.41 8.59 -24.36
N SER A 125 19.47 7.98 -23.81
CA SER A 125 20.43 7.23 -24.64
C SER A 125 19.76 6.02 -25.29
N GLU A 126 19.77 5.95 -26.62
CA GLU A 126 19.24 4.81 -27.37
C GLU A 126 19.91 3.49 -26.99
N VAL A 127 21.19 3.51 -26.66
CA VAL A 127 21.91 2.33 -26.17
C VAL A 127 21.33 1.84 -24.83
N LEU A 128 21.05 2.77 -23.92
CA LEU A 128 20.47 2.46 -22.61
C LEU A 128 19.05 1.93 -22.74
N LYS A 129 18.23 2.61 -23.53
CA LYS A 129 16.83 2.22 -23.86
C LYS A 129 16.78 0.81 -24.43
N ASN A 130 17.59 0.53 -25.46
CA ASN A 130 17.62 -0.77 -26.12
C ASN A 130 18.13 -1.89 -25.17
N LYS A 131 19.07 -1.60 -24.29
CA LYS A 131 19.52 -2.57 -23.26
C LYS A 131 18.38 -2.88 -22.26
N TYR A 132 17.63 -1.86 -21.84
CA TYR A 132 16.50 -2.03 -20.93
C TYR A 132 15.39 -2.88 -21.57
N LEU A 133 14.96 -2.52 -22.77
CA LEU A 133 13.86 -3.20 -23.50
C LEU A 133 14.19 -4.65 -23.89
N LYS A 134 15.49 -5.02 -23.99
CA LYS A 134 15.87 -6.43 -24.18
C LYS A 134 15.60 -7.31 -22.97
N GLN A 135 15.49 -6.73 -21.79
CA GLN A 135 15.37 -7.48 -20.52
C GLN A 135 14.03 -7.25 -19.83
N TYR A 136 13.45 -6.07 -19.99
CA TYR A 136 12.23 -5.65 -19.30
C TYR A 136 11.19 -5.13 -20.30
N ASN A 137 9.92 -5.45 -20.07
CA ASN A 137 8.80 -5.10 -20.95
C ASN A 137 7.74 -4.18 -20.27
N ASN A 138 8.03 -3.74 -19.05
CA ASN A 138 7.11 -2.92 -18.27
C ASN A 138 7.15 -1.43 -18.61
N VAL A 139 8.11 -0.97 -19.43
CA VAL A 139 8.28 0.43 -19.81
C VAL A 139 8.13 0.62 -21.32
N SER A 140 7.30 1.58 -21.70
CA SER A 140 7.21 2.11 -23.06
C SER A 140 7.87 3.48 -23.12
N PHE A 141 8.66 3.75 -24.16
CA PHE A 141 9.37 5.03 -24.32
C PHE A 141 8.77 5.83 -25.46
N ILE A 142 8.45 7.09 -25.18
CA ILE A 142 7.93 8.05 -26.18
C ILE A 142 8.95 9.19 -26.29
N ASN A 143 9.36 9.48 -27.53
CA ASN A 143 10.23 10.63 -27.79
C ASN A 143 9.37 11.88 -27.98
N ASN A 144 9.42 12.80 -27.01
CA ASN A 144 8.70 14.06 -27.06
C ASN A 144 9.45 15.11 -26.24
N ASN A 145 9.56 16.34 -26.72
CA ASN A 145 10.25 17.47 -26.07
C ASN A 145 9.32 18.65 -25.77
N SER A 146 8.01 18.45 -25.85
CA SER A 146 7.02 19.51 -25.62
C SER A 146 6.97 20.00 -24.16
N TYR A 147 7.50 19.18 -23.23
CA TYR A 147 7.46 19.50 -21.81
C TYR A 147 8.84 19.90 -21.31
N HIS A 148 8.92 21.09 -20.70
CA HIS A 148 10.15 21.58 -20.10
C HIS A 148 10.34 21.02 -18.68
N ASP A 149 9.26 20.97 -17.92
CA ASP A 149 9.25 20.50 -16.53
C ASP A 149 9.05 18.99 -16.43
N ARG A 150 9.29 18.46 -15.24
CA ARG A 150 9.20 17.04 -14.96
C ARG A 150 7.91 16.76 -14.22
N PHE A 151 7.19 15.77 -14.71
CA PHE A 151 5.93 15.36 -14.13
C PHE A 151 5.87 13.84 -13.95
N ILE A 152 5.14 13.43 -12.92
CA ILE A 152 4.73 12.04 -12.73
C ILE A 152 3.21 12.03 -12.67
N ILE A 153 2.59 11.26 -13.54
CA ILE A 153 1.13 11.09 -13.59
C ILE A 153 0.82 9.68 -13.15
N ILE A 154 0.00 9.53 -12.12
CA ILE A 154 -0.41 8.27 -11.54
C ILE A 154 -1.87 7.98 -11.92
N ASP A 155 -2.10 6.82 -12.56
CA ASP A 155 -3.42 6.29 -12.94
C ASP A 155 -4.29 7.32 -13.67
N ARG A 156 -3.68 8.27 -14.41
CA ARG A 156 -4.35 9.40 -15.10
C ARG A 156 -5.26 10.22 -14.18
N LYS A 157 -4.91 10.32 -12.89
CA LYS A 157 -5.72 11.01 -11.86
C LYS A 157 -4.94 11.99 -11.01
N ARG A 158 -3.69 11.68 -10.70
CA ARG A 158 -2.84 12.49 -9.84
C ARG A 158 -1.60 12.93 -10.60
N VAL A 159 -1.22 14.16 -10.44
CA VAL A 159 -0.05 14.75 -11.10
C VAL A 159 0.89 15.29 -10.06
N PHE A 160 2.15 14.88 -10.15
CA PHE A 160 3.24 15.41 -9.34
C PHE A 160 4.21 16.16 -10.22
N HIS A 161 4.56 17.38 -9.83
CA HIS A 161 5.61 18.18 -10.42
C HIS A 161 6.92 17.95 -9.67
N CYS A 162 8.02 17.78 -10.39
CA CYS A 162 9.36 17.65 -9.83
C CYS A 162 10.29 18.72 -10.37
N GLY A 163 10.86 19.52 -9.48
CA GLY A 163 11.76 20.64 -9.82
C GLY A 163 13.14 20.22 -10.27
N ALA A 164 13.50 18.93 -10.14
CA ALA A 164 14.79 18.38 -10.56
C ALA A 164 14.62 17.23 -11.55
N SER A 165 15.60 17.00 -12.43
CA SER A 165 15.65 15.80 -13.25
C SER A 165 15.86 14.57 -12.37
N PHE A 166 15.19 13.46 -12.70
CA PHE A 166 15.27 12.22 -11.92
C PHE A 166 16.68 11.62 -11.88
N LYS A 167 17.57 11.96 -12.80
CA LYS A 167 18.97 11.55 -12.74
C LYS A 167 19.81 12.31 -11.71
N ASP A 168 19.34 13.49 -11.26
CA ASP A 168 20.07 14.41 -10.40
C ASP A 168 19.33 14.72 -9.09
N LEU A 169 18.39 13.87 -8.69
CA LEU A 169 17.62 14.01 -7.45
C LEU A 169 18.55 14.14 -6.24
N GLY A 170 18.24 15.14 -5.40
CA GLY A 170 18.98 15.41 -4.16
C GLY A 170 20.36 16.07 -4.32
N LYS A 171 20.86 16.26 -5.53
CA LYS A 171 22.14 16.96 -5.74
C LYS A 171 22.08 18.46 -5.46
N LYS A 172 20.91 19.05 -5.66
CA LYS A 172 20.61 20.46 -5.39
C LYS A 172 19.26 20.56 -4.72
N CYS A 173 18.97 21.70 -4.10
CA CYS A 173 17.65 21.98 -3.53
C CYS A 173 16.57 21.97 -4.62
N PHE A 174 15.49 21.24 -4.39
CA PHE A 174 14.34 21.12 -5.29
C PHE A 174 13.08 20.71 -4.53
N GLY A 175 11.93 20.80 -5.18
CA GLY A 175 10.66 20.34 -4.62
C GLY A 175 10.01 19.26 -5.46
N ILE A 176 9.23 18.40 -4.79
CA ILE A 176 8.24 17.54 -5.40
C ILE A 176 6.88 17.94 -4.85
N ASN A 177 5.95 18.33 -5.71
CA ASN A 177 4.66 18.85 -5.33
C ASN A 177 3.53 18.16 -6.09
N GLU A 178 2.47 17.75 -5.40
CA GLU A 178 1.25 17.32 -6.06
C GLU A 178 0.46 18.53 -6.56
N ILE A 179 0.01 18.51 -7.81
CA ILE A 179 -0.85 19.54 -8.35
C ILE A 179 -2.27 19.34 -7.80
N ALA A 180 -2.60 20.13 -6.76
CA ALA A 180 -3.90 20.01 -6.08
C ALA A 180 -5.07 20.56 -6.91
N ASN A 181 -4.82 21.47 -7.86
CA ASN A 181 -5.85 22.02 -8.74
C ASN A 181 -6.26 20.95 -9.77
N LYS A 182 -7.44 20.37 -9.55
CA LYS A 182 -7.97 19.30 -10.39
C LYS A 182 -8.13 19.72 -11.87
N ILE A 183 -8.55 20.97 -12.12
CA ILE A 183 -8.75 21.46 -13.49
C ILE A 183 -7.39 21.52 -14.23
N GLU A 184 -6.34 21.95 -13.58
CA GLU A 184 -5.01 22.04 -14.18
C GLU A 184 -4.39 20.67 -14.39
N SER A 185 -4.53 19.76 -13.40
CA SER A 185 -4.04 18.40 -13.50
C SER A 185 -4.76 17.63 -14.61
N ASP A 186 -6.09 17.75 -14.73
CA ASP A 186 -6.87 17.09 -15.79
C ASP A 186 -6.51 17.65 -17.17
N LYS A 187 -6.28 18.96 -17.30
CA LYS A 187 -5.81 19.57 -18.55
C LYS A 187 -4.45 19.02 -18.97
N LEU A 188 -3.49 18.92 -18.03
CA LEU A 188 -2.17 18.37 -18.32
C LEU A 188 -2.26 16.91 -18.74
N ILE A 189 -3.07 16.10 -18.05
CA ILE A 189 -3.26 14.69 -18.40
C ILE A 189 -3.81 14.55 -19.82
N VAL A 190 -4.84 15.30 -20.17
CA VAL A 190 -5.44 15.28 -21.51
C VAL A 190 -4.41 15.73 -22.57
N ASP A 191 -3.65 16.78 -22.30
CA ASP A 191 -2.61 17.28 -23.18
C ASP A 191 -1.52 16.23 -23.42
N VAL A 192 -1.05 15.58 -22.37
CA VAL A 192 -0.03 14.51 -22.45
C VAL A 192 -0.53 13.32 -23.25
N ILE A 193 -1.74 12.85 -22.99
CA ILE A 193 -2.33 11.71 -23.72
C ILE A 193 -2.45 12.05 -25.21
N LYS A 194 -2.93 13.24 -25.56
CA LYS A 194 -3.11 13.69 -26.95
C LYS A 194 -1.78 13.88 -27.66
N ASN A 195 -0.84 14.63 -27.07
CA ASN A 195 0.41 15.01 -27.73
C ASN A 195 1.40 13.84 -27.85
N CYS A 196 1.27 12.84 -26.98
CA CYS A 196 2.11 11.66 -27.00
C CYS A 196 1.44 10.43 -27.61
N SER A 197 0.21 10.57 -28.16
CA SER A 197 -0.56 9.46 -28.75
C SER A 197 -0.63 8.23 -27.87
N ILE A 198 -0.89 8.46 -26.57
CA ILE A 198 -1.02 7.37 -25.61
C ILE A 198 -2.41 6.78 -25.73
N ASP A 199 -2.50 5.50 -26.11
CA ASP A 199 -3.77 4.80 -26.25
C ASP A 199 -4.54 4.73 -24.93
N ASN A 200 -5.86 4.82 -25.01
CA ASN A 200 -6.80 4.75 -23.88
C ASN A 200 -6.90 3.34 -23.30
#